data_606f61f46a5ee9d6d804a777f7f2c4b0
#
_entry.id   606f61f46a5ee9d6d804a777f7f2c4b0
#
_cell.length_a   1.000
_cell.length_b   1.000
_cell.length_c   1.000
_cell.angle_alpha   90.00
_cell.angle_beta   90.00
_cell.angle_gamma   90.00
#
_symmetry.space_group_name_H-M   'P 1'
#
loop_
_entity.id
_entity.type
_entity.pdbx_description
1 polymer ?
#
loop_
_entity_poly.entity_id
_entity_poly.type
_entity_poly.pdbx_seq_one_letter_code
_entity_poly.pdbx_strand_id
1 'polypeptide(L)'
;MKLNKAAFDHAKELVAKGQTAKDERDDWSEHAPTADEENAYLDKHGWDEYGLWYLGLDTELDEETKGHYKFPYGDFRRLHRCGVISAESRAAQNDYDHITKAVAELHELLDGDHS
;
A
#
# COMPACT_ATOMS: atom_id res chain seq x y z
N MET A 1 -4.16 1.53 15.10
CA MET A 1 -3.57 1.41 13.75
C MET A 1 -2.25 2.13 13.68
N LYS A 2 -1.22 1.48 13.19
CA LYS A 2 0.13 2.02 13.14
C LYS A 2 0.59 2.14 11.69
N LEU A 3 1.37 3.19 11.39
CA LEU A 3 1.99 3.30 10.07
C LEU A 3 3.06 2.23 9.91
N ASN A 4 3.02 1.50 8.80
CA ASN A 4 4.07 0.54 8.45
C ASN A 4 5.18 1.29 7.72
N LYS A 5 6.18 1.74 8.46
CA LYS A 5 7.25 2.54 7.90
C LYS A 5 8.06 1.80 6.85
N ALA A 6 8.28 0.50 7.03
CA ALA A 6 8.99 -0.31 6.05
C ALA A 6 8.27 -0.31 4.70
N ALA A 7 6.93 -0.43 4.73
CA ALA A 7 6.13 -0.36 3.50
C ALA A 7 6.15 1.04 2.89
N PHE A 8 6.12 2.07 3.72
CA PHE A 8 6.19 3.45 3.26
C PHE A 8 7.51 3.72 2.53
N ASP A 9 8.63 3.27 3.12
CA ASP A 9 9.94 3.42 2.49
C ASP A 9 10.02 2.61 1.20
N HIS A 10 9.46 1.40 1.18
CA HIS A 10 9.39 0.56 -0.02
C HIS A 10 8.59 1.24 -1.13
N ALA A 11 7.45 1.83 -0.76
CA ALA A 11 6.60 2.55 -1.71
C ALA A 11 7.34 3.74 -2.34
N LYS A 12 8.08 4.51 -1.53
CA LYS A 12 8.87 5.63 -2.04
C LYS A 12 9.96 5.15 -2.99
N GLU A 13 10.55 4.01 -2.70
CA GLU A 13 11.56 3.41 -3.57
C GLU A 13 10.96 3.00 -4.92
N LEU A 14 9.76 2.43 -4.91
CA LEU A 14 9.06 2.08 -6.15
C LEU A 14 8.77 3.32 -7.00
N VAL A 15 8.37 4.42 -6.37
CA VAL A 15 8.17 5.68 -7.09
C VAL A 15 9.48 6.16 -7.71
N ALA A 16 10.57 6.13 -6.95
CA ALA A 16 11.87 6.58 -7.41
C ALA A 16 12.39 5.74 -8.59
N LYS A 17 12.06 4.46 -8.61
CA LYS A 17 12.45 3.54 -9.69
C LYS A 17 11.51 3.55 -10.88
N GLY A 18 10.41 4.27 -10.80
CA GLY A 18 9.39 4.28 -11.85
C GLY A 18 8.56 3.02 -11.93
N GLN A 19 8.59 2.19 -10.90
CA GLN A 19 7.78 0.97 -10.84
C GLN A 19 6.37 1.28 -10.32
N THR A 20 5.65 2.07 -11.10
CA THR A 20 4.33 2.56 -10.75
C THR A 20 3.37 2.43 -11.92
N ALA A 21 2.08 2.27 -11.61
CA ALA A 21 1.01 2.32 -12.59
C ALA A 21 0.16 3.56 -12.25
N LYS A 22 0.05 4.49 -13.20
CA LYS A 22 -0.66 5.75 -12.98
C LYS A 22 -2.12 5.63 -13.39
N ASP A 23 -2.84 4.78 -12.68
CA ASP A 23 -4.24 4.49 -12.94
C ASP A 23 -5.17 5.57 -12.38
N GLU A 24 -6.43 5.47 -12.79
CA GLU A 24 -7.47 6.38 -12.35
C GLU A 24 -7.97 6.02 -10.96
N ARG A 25 -8.60 6.99 -10.30
CA ARG A 25 -9.03 6.89 -8.91
C ARG A 25 -9.86 5.65 -8.59
N ASP A 26 -10.77 5.26 -9.48
CA ASP A 26 -11.72 4.20 -9.21
C ASP A 26 -11.29 2.83 -9.73
N ASP A 27 -10.05 2.72 -10.20
CA ASP A 27 -9.56 1.47 -10.81
C ASP A 27 -9.03 0.46 -9.80
N TRP A 28 -8.90 0.83 -8.52
CA TRP A 28 -8.26 -0.05 -7.52
C TRP A 28 -8.98 -1.40 -7.37
N SER A 29 -10.31 -1.41 -7.45
CA SER A 29 -11.06 -2.67 -7.35
C SER A 29 -10.69 -3.66 -8.46
N GLU A 30 -10.23 -3.16 -9.60
CA GLU A 30 -9.82 -4.00 -10.74
C GLU A 30 -8.35 -4.40 -10.66
N HIS A 31 -7.52 -3.63 -9.97
CA HIS A 31 -6.07 -3.85 -9.90
C HIS A 31 -5.60 -4.43 -8.58
N ALA A 32 -6.43 -4.41 -7.54
CA ALA A 32 -6.07 -4.97 -6.24
C ALA A 32 -5.84 -6.48 -6.36
N PRO A 33 -4.83 -7.02 -5.65
CA PRO A 33 -4.58 -8.45 -5.70
C PRO A 33 -5.78 -9.24 -5.20
N THR A 34 -6.02 -10.39 -5.82
CA THR A 34 -7.03 -11.35 -5.34
C THR A 34 -6.49 -12.11 -4.13
N ALA A 35 -7.39 -12.79 -3.41
CA ALA A 35 -6.97 -13.62 -2.28
C ALA A 35 -5.98 -14.70 -2.72
N ASP A 36 -6.18 -15.29 -3.90
CA ASP A 36 -5.27 -16.29 -4.45
C ASP A 36 -3.88 -15.71 -4.74
N GLU A 37 -3.82 -14.51 -5.29
CA GLU A 37 -2.56 -13.81 -5.56
C GLU A 37 -1.84 -13.48 -4.26
N GLU A 38 -2.57 -13.02 -3.25
CA GLU A 38 -2.02 -12.76 -1.92
C GLU A 38 -1.43 -14.00 -1.30
N ASN A 39 -2.16 -15.11 -1.36
CA ASN A 39 -1.70 -16.39 -0.82
C ASN A 39 -0.45 -16.88 -1.53
N ALA A 40 -0.41 -16.79 -2.85
CA ALA A 40 0.73 -17.22 -3.65
C ALA A 40 1.98 -16.39 -3.31
N TYR A 41 1.81 -15.07 -3.18
CA TYR A 41 2.93 -14.20 -2.84
C TYR A 41 3.44 -14.49 -1.43
N LEU A 42 2.52 -14.66 -0.48
CA LEU A 42 2.86 -14.97 0.91
C LEU A 42 3.60 -16.29 1.03
N ASP A 43 3.14 -17.33 0.33
CA ASP A 43 3.79 -18.64 0.34
C ASP A 43 5.20 -18.58 -0.22
N LYS A 44 5.44 -17.76 -1.22
CA LYS A 44 6.72 -17.65 -1.88
C LYS A 44 7.70 -16.75 -1.15
N HIS A 45 7.22 -15.65 -0.56
CA HIS A 45 8.07 -14.58 -0.03
C HIS A 45 8.04 -14.42 1.49
N GLY A 46 6.99 -14.92 2.16
CA GLY A 46 6.83 -14.80 3.61
C GLY A 46 6.20 -13.49 4.05
N TRP A 47 5.94 -13.40 5.36
CA TRP A 47 5.23 -12.26 5.95
C TRP A 47 6.00 -10.94 5.86
N ASP A 48 7.31 -10.96 5.96
CA ASP A 48 8.11 -9.73 5.92
C ASP A 48 7.97 -9.03 4.57
N GLU A 49 8.07 -9.76 3.47
CA GLU A 49 7.92 -9.19 2.14
C GLU A 49 6.48 -8.87 1.82
N TYR A 50 5.54 -9.71 2.26
CA TYR A 50 4.11 -9.46 2.10
C TYR A 50 3.72 -8.11 2.72
N GLY A 51 4.21 -7.85 3.94
CA GLY A 51 3.90 -6.63 4.66
C GLY A 51 4.40 -5.36 4.00
N LEU A 52 5.40 -5.44 3.12
CA LEU A 52 5.93 -4.27 2.42
C LEU A 52 4.92 -3.62 1.48
N TRP A 53 3.82 -4.29 1.19
CA TRP A 53 2.78 -3.80 0.28
C TRP A 53 1.58 -3.20 1.00
N TYR A 54 1.65 -3.06 2.33
CA TYR A 54 0.55 -2.58 3.16
C TYR A 54 1.04 -1.46 4.07
N LEU A 55 0.42 -0.29 3.96
CA LEU A 55 0.88 0.92 4.67
C LEU A 55 0.43 1.01 6.13
N GLY A 56 -0.51 0.18 6.55
CA GLY A 56 -0.99 0.17 7.92
C GLY A 56 -0.82 -1.18 8.60
N LEU A 57 -0.60 -1.16 9.91
CA LEU A 57 -0.49 -2.35 10.73
C LEU A 57 -1.52 -2.29 11.85
N ASP A 58 -2.35 -3.32 11.95
CA ASP A 58 -3.28 -3.48 13.06
C ASP A 58 -2.57 -4.25 14.17
N THR A 59 -2.06 -3.53 15.15
CA THR A 59 -1.23 -4.11 16.21
C THR A 59 -2.00 -4.97 17.20
N GLU A 60 -3.33 -4.99 17.12
CA GLU A 60 -4.16 -5.87 17.94
C GLU A 60 -4.25 -7.28 17.36
N LEU A 61 -3.83 -7.48 16.12
CA LEU A 61 -3.84 -8.76 15.45
C LEU A 61 -2.42 -9.28 15.28
N ASP A 62 -2.31 -10.62 15.21
CA ASP A 62 -1.03 -11.30 15.07
C ASP A 62 -0.34 -10.94 13.75
N GLU A 63 0.98 -10.75 13.79
CA GLU A 63 1.80 -10.44 12.61
C GLU A 63 1.74 -11.53 11.54
N GLU A 64 1.39 -12.73 11.90
CA GLU A 64 1.26 -13.86 10.96
C GLU A 64 -0.18 -14.07 10.51
N THR A 65 -0.96 -13.00 10.41
CA THR A 65 -2.31 -13.04 9.85
C THR A 65 -2.46 -11.91 8.85
N LYS A 66 -3.28 -12.13 7.82
CA LYS A 66 -3.55 -11.10 6.83
C LYS A 66 -4.25 -9.88 7.44
N GLY A 67 -5.06 -10.09 8.47
CA GLY A 67 -5.77 -9.00 9.13
C GLY A 67 -4.88 -7.97 9.79
N HIS A 68 -3.64 -8.33 10.09
CA HIS A 68 -2.66 -7.40 10.65
C HIS A 68 -2.24 -6.33 9.64
N TYR A 69 -2.29 -6.63 8.34
CA TYR A 69 -1.82 -5.77 7.26
C TYR A 69 -2.98 -5.04 6.59
N LYS A 70 -2.94 -3.71 6.60
CA LYS A 70 -4.02 -2.84 6.11
C LYS A 70 -3.48 -1.85 5.09
N PHE A 71 -4.37 -1.30 4.28
CA PHE A 71 -4.08 -0.26 3.31
C PHE A 71 -3.09 -0.72 2.23
N PRO A 72 -3.47 -1.73 1.41
CA PRO A 72 -2.65 -2.13 0.28
C PRO A 72 -2.57 -1.01 -0.76
N TYR A 73 -1.43 -0.89 -1.42
CA TYR A 73 -1.20 0.17 -2.40
C TYR A 73 -0.64 -0.34 -3.74
N GLY A 74 -0.43 -1.64 -3.87
CA GLY A 74 0.16 -2.20 -5.08
C GLY A 74 -0.26 -3.64 -5.32
N ASP A 75 0.24 -4.21 -6.41
CA ASP A 75 -0.12 -5.55 -6.87
C ASP A 75 1.02 -6.56 -6.69
N PHE A 76 1.93 -6.32 -5.75
CA PHE A 76 3.13 -7.12 -5.48
C PHE A 76 4.18 -7.03 -6.60
N ARG A 77 4.01 -6.09 -7.53
CA ARG A 77 4.97 -5.81 -8.60
C ARG A 77 5.20 -4.32 -8.74
N ARG A 78 4.13 -3.55 -8.75
CA ARG A 78 4.18 -2.10 -8.92
C ARG A 78 3.25 -1.42 -7.92
N LEU A 79 3.59 -0.19 -7.59
CA LEU A 79 2.68 0.67 -6.85
C LEU A 79 1.61 1.16 -7.83
N HIS A 80 0.35 1.12 -7.43
CA HIS A 80 -0.77 1.63 -8.22
C HIS A 80 -1.25 2.96 -7.66
N ARG A 81 -1.36 3.97 -8.51
CA ARG A 81 -1.87 5.27 -8.09
C ARG A 81 -3.27 5.14 -7.50
N CYS A 82 -4.12 4.32 -8.10
CA CYS A 82 -5.46 4.08 -7.58
C CYS A 82 -5.43 3.45 -6.19
N GLY A 83 -4.45 2.59 -5.91
CA GLY A 83 -4.27 2.00 -4.58
C GLY A 83 -3.86 3.04 -3.55
N VAL A 84 -2.96 3.93 -3.91
CA VAL A 84 -2.52 5.03 -3.03
C VAL A 84 -3.71 5.93 -2.70
N ILE A 85 -4.50 6.32 -3.69
CA ILE A 85 -5.68 7.16 -3.49
C ILE A 85 -6.70 6.46 -2.59
N SER A 86 -6.94 5.16 -2.81
CA SER A 86 -7.86 4.39 -1.99
C SER A 86 -7.39 4.32 -0.53
N ALA A 87 -6.10 4.10 -0.31
CA ALA A 87 -5.52 4.04 1.03
C ALA A 87 -5.64 5.39 1.74
N GLU A 88 -5.37 6.48 1.03
CA GLU A 88 -5.49 7.83 1.57
C GLU A 88 -6.93 8.11 2.01
N SER A 89 -7.89 7.78 1.16
CA SER A 89 -9.30 8.00 1.43
C SER A 89 -9.76 7.21 2.65
N ARG A 90 -9.38 5.94 2.75
CA ARG A 90 -9.75 5.09 3.86
C ARG A 90 -9.12 5.54 5.19
N ALA A 91 -7.85 5.92 5.15
CA ALA A 91 -7.17 6.41 6.34
C ALA A 91 -7.81 7.70 6.84
N ALA A 92 -8.18 8.60 5.94
CA ALA A 92 -8.86 9.84 6.29
C ALA A 92 -10.25 9.58 6.89
N GLN A 93 -11.00 8.63 6.33
CA GLN A 93 -12.33 8.28 6.85
C GLN A 93 -12.26 7.72 8.27
N ASN A 94 -11.16 7.08 8.63
CA ASN A 94 -10.98 6.48 9.94
C ASN A 94 -10.16 7.37 10.89
N ASP A 95 -9.86 8.60 10.50
CA ASP A 95 -9.10 9.57 11.30
C ASP A 95 -7.70 9.09 11.69
N TYR A 96 -7.09 8.25 10.86
CA TYR A 96 -5.70 7.83 11.06
C TYR A 96 -4.75 8.87 10.46
N ASP A 97 -4.63 10.02 11.12
CA ASP A 97 -3.92 11.19 10.59
C ASP A 97 -2.49 10.90 10.18
N HIS A 98 -1.77 10.11 10.97
CA HIS A 98 -0.37 9.76 10.68
C HIS A 98 -0.23 8.93 9.40
N ILE A 99 -1.18 8.05 9.14
CA ILE A 99 -1.21 7.25 7.91
C ILE A 99 -1.65 8.12 6.74
N THR A 100 -2.68 8.94 6.95
CA THR A 100 -3.18 9.86 5.93
C THR A 100 -2.07 10.78 5.43
N LYS A 101 -1.28 11.33 6.34
CA LYS A 101 -0.15 12.22 5.96
C LYS A 101 0.91 11.48 5.15
N ALA A 102 1.25 10.27 5.55
CA ALA A 102 2.25 9.47 4.84
C ALA A 102 1.77 9.13 3.42
N VAL A 103 0.51 8.71 3.30
CA VAL A 103 -0.05 8.35 2.00
C VAL A 103 -0.19 9.59 1.11
N ALA A 104 -0.55 10.74 1.70
CA ALA A 104 -0.62 12.00 0.95
C ALA A 104 0.74 12.37 0.37
N GLU A 105 1.82 12.12 1.12
CA GLU A 105 3.18 12.35 0.62
C GLU A 105 3.48 11.45 -0.58
N LEU A 106 3.10 10.17 -0.53
CA LEU A 106 3.24 9.27 -1.67
C LEU A 106 2.46 9.75 -2.88
N HIS A 107 1.24 10.23 -2.65
CA HIS A 107 0.39 10.75 -3.72
C HIS A 107 1.04 11.96 -4.40
N GLU A 108 1.61 12.86 -3.60
CA GLU A 108 2.33 14.02 -4.12
C GLU A 108 3.56 13.62 -4.92
N LEU A 109 4.31 12.64 -4.43
CA LEU A 109 5.49 12.14 -5.15
C LEU A 109 5.10 11.55 -6.50
N LEU A 110 4.01 10.80 -6.56
CA LEU A 110 3.52 10.24 -7.81
C LEU A 110 3.12 11.32 -8.82
N ASP A 111 2.35 12.30 -8.36
CA ASP A 111 1.81 13.34 -9.24
C ASP A 111 2.84 14.40 -9.59
N GLY A 112 3.84 14.60 -8.74
CA GLY A 112 4.91 15.55 -8.96
C GLY A 112 6.07 15.00 -9.79
N ASP A 113 6.17 13.70 -9.93
CA ASP A 113 7.31 13.03 -10.56
C ASP A 113 7.43 13.25 -12.06
N HIS A 114 6.40 13.77 -12.67
CA HIS A 114 6.37 14.04 -14.10
C HIS A 114 6.81 15.46 -14.47
N SER A 115 7.12 16.24 -13.48
CA SER A 115 7.50 17.64 -13.68
C SER A 115 8.91 17.80 -14.25
#